data_3e372bd0fd78642893693f54428ec2d6
#
_entry.id   3e372bd0fd78642893693f54428ec2d6
#
_cell.length_a   1.000
_cell.length_b   1.000
_cell.length_c   1.000
_cell.angle_alpha   90.00
_cell.angle_beta   90.00
_cell.angle_gamma   90.00
#
_symmetry.space_group_name_H-M   'P 1'
#
loop_
_entity.id
_entity.type
_entity.pdbx_description
1 polymer ?
#
loop_
_entity_poly.entity_id
_entity_poly.type
_entity_poly.pdbx_seq_one_letter_code
_entity_poly.pdbx_strand_id
1 'polypeptide(L)'
;VKGQLCSRLYPQTDHRISADDDLLIPDGEFMACHEQLLTNGLTTDTPADELASADEVSYTKKGSLLYIELHRHLFDSSEDAHDDLNHFFTDINPVETDGFLAMPPHEHLLYLILHAYKHFVRSGIGLRQFCDIGLWARAYHVEIDWQRLHEQCESVHAATFAAAAFCIAGDYLGIEFDLPAPWDGSIDVEPLLHDTLCGGVYGSNDLTRLHSSTVTLNAVKASRTGEKSSVLR
;
A
#
# COMPACT_ATOMS: atom_id res chain seq x y z
N VAL A 1 2.56 1.45 10.17
CA VAL A 1 3.17 2.00 8.94
C VAL A 1 2.22 2.86 8.11
N LYS A 2 0.90 2.65 8.04
CA LYS A 2 0.00 3.49 7.22
C LYS A 2 -1.00 4.31 8.04
N GLY A 3 -1.83 3.74 8.85
CA GLY A 3 -2.94 4.36 9.60
C GLY A 3 -2.70 5.80 10.06
N GLN A 4 -2.10 5.97 11.21
CA GLN A 4 -1.87 7.26 11.86
C GLN A 4 -0.95 8.22 11.07
N LEU A 5 0.06 7.70 10.36
CA LEU A 5 0.98 8.54 9.61
C LEU A 5 0.33 9.18 8.38
N CYS A 6 -0.42 8.39 7.60
CA CYS A 6 -1.13 8.92 6.43
C CYS A 6 -2.27 9.86 6.83
N SER A 7 -3.01 9.58 7.91
CA SER A 7 -4.15 10.40 8.32
C SER A 7 -3.79 11.86 8.59
N ARG A 8 -2.56 12.14 9.02
CA ARG A 8 -2.04 13.50 9.30
C ARG A 8 -1.87 14.35 8.05
N LEU A 9 -1.78 13.73 6.89
CA LEU A 9 -1.66 14.43 5.61
C LEU A 9 -3.02 14.88 5.04
N TYR A 10 -4.11 14.38 5.62
CA TYR A 10 -5.45 14.81 5.26
C TYR A 10 -5.80 16.15 5.94
N PRO A 11 -6.71 16.95 5.36
CA PRO A 11 -7.14 18.23 5.96
C PRO A 11 -7.65 18.09 7.39
N GLN A 12 -8.27 16.95 7.70
CA GLN A 12 -8.63 16.50 9.05
C GLN A 12 -8.28 15.02 9.16
N THR A 13 -7.71 14.61 10.27
CA THR A 13 -7.21 13.24 10.46
C THR A 13 -8.29 12.17 10.38
N ASP A 14 -9.52 12.50 10.79
CA ASP A 14 -10.70 11.64 10.72
C ASP A 14 -11.34 11.54 9.33
N HIS A 15 -10.90 12.35 8.36
CA HIS A 15 -11.29 12.20 6.96
C HIS A 15 -10.65 10.96 6.30
N ARG A 16 -9.57 10.43 6.88
CA ARG A 16 -9.01 9.15 6.44
C ARG A 16 -9.65 8.01 7.22
N ILE A 17 -10.62 7.34 6.60
CA ILE A 17 -11.19 6.11 7.15
C ILE A 17 -10.10 5.03 7.18
N SER A 18 -9.78 4.50 8.36
CA SER A 18 -8.89 3.34 8.56
C SER A 18 -9.67 2.23 9.23
N ALA A 19 -9.44 1.00 8.77
CA ALA A 19 -10.00 -0.19 9.41
C ALA A 19 -8.98 -0.81 10.38
N ASP A 20 -7.70 -0.58 10.15
CA ASP A 20 -6.56 -1.24 10.74
C ASP A 20 -5.41 -0.25 11.01
N ASP A 21 -4.62 -0.54 12.03
CA ASP A 21 -3.34 0.11 12.30
C ASP A 21 -2.22 -0.94 12.19
N ASP A 22 -1.42 -0.85 11.13
CA ASP A 22 -0.30 -1.77 10.88
C ASP A 22 0.95 -1.30 11.61
N LEU A 23 1.56 -2.20 12.36
CA LEU A 23 2.80 -2.00 13.09
C LEU A 23 3.85 -3.01 12.61
N LEU A 24 4.92 -2.53 11.98
CA LEU A 24 6.08 -3.35 11.64
C LEU A 24 7.00 -3.43 12.84
N ILE A 25 7.28 -4.62 13.32
CA ILE A 25 8.08 -4.87 14.52
C ILE A 25 9.25 -5.79 14.18
N PRO A 26 10.48 -5.45 14.60
CA PRO A 26 11.61 -6.36 14.48
C PRO A 26 11.32 -7.71 15.16
N ASP A 27 11.77 -8.81 14.55
CA ASP A 27 11.55 -10.17 15.07
C ASP A 27 11.88 -10.34 16.55
N GLY A 28 12.99 -9.78 16.99
CA GLY A 28 13.43 -9.86 18.38
C GLY A 28 12.53 -9.15 19.40
N GLU A 29 11.69 -8.23 18.93
CA GLU A 29 10.78 -7.44 19.78
C GLU A 29 9.31 -7.87 19.64
N PHE A 30 9.00 -8.74 18.68
CA PHE A 30 7.64 -9.12 18.35
C PHE A 30 6.88 -9.71 19.54
N MET A 31 7.47 -10.67 20.25
CA MET A 31 6.83 -11.29 21.41
C MET A 31 6.64 -10.33 22.57
N ALA A 32 7.57 -9.39 22.77
CA ALA A 32 7.40 -8.36 23.80
C ALA A 32 6.23 -7.42 23.46
N CYS A 33 6.08 -7.03 22.20
CA CYS A 33 4.93 -6.26 21.73
C CYS A 33 3.62 -7.05 21.87
N HIS A 34 3.62 -8.34 21.50
CA HIS A 34 2.48 -9.23 21.72
C HIS A 34 2.00 -9.21 23.18
N GLU A 35 2.92 -9.45 24.12
CA GLU A 35 2.61 -9.45 25.56
C GLU A 35 2.07 -8.08 26.04
N GLN A 36 2.61 -6.97 25.53
CA GLN A 36 2.12 -5.63 25.84
C GLN A 36 0.70 -5.41 25.32
N LEU A 37 0.37 -5.85 24.11
CA LEU A 37 -0.98 -5.75 23.57
C LEU A 37 -1.98 -6.54 24.44
N LEU A 38 -1.64 -7.78 24.81
CA LEU A 38 -2.48 -8.60 25.70
C LEU A 38 -2.67 -7.93 27.08
N THR A 39 -1.59 -7.39 27.67
CA THR A 39 -1.63 -6.71 28.96
C THR A 39 -2.54 -5.47 28.94
N ASN A 40 -2.63 -4.80 27.78
CA ASN A 40 -3.52 -3.66 27.55
C ASN A 40 -4.96 -4.07 27.16
N GLY A 41 -5.28 -5.36 27.26
CA GLY A 41 -6.64 -5.88 27.09
C GLY A 41 -7.05 -6.08 25.63
N LEU A 42 -6.08 -6.17 24.69
CA LEU A 42 -6.33 -6.67 23.36
C LEU A 42 -6.31 -8.19 23.37
N THR A 43 -6.92 -8.81 22.38
CA THR A 43 -6.97 -10.26 22.18
C THR A 43 -6.65 -10.60 20.74
N THR A 44 -6.11 -11.78 20.51
CA THR A 44 -5.89 -12.35 19.17
C THR A 44 -6.54 -13.73 19.10
N ASP A 45 -6.98 -14.11 17.90
CA ASP A 45 -7.48 -15.45 17.60
C ASP A 45 -6.37 -16.37 17.07
N THR A 46 -5.15 -15.85 16.86
CA THR A 46 -3.99 -16.64 16.40
C THR A 46 -3.58 -17.63 17.47
N PRO A 47 -3.49 -18.95 17.15
CA PRO A 47 -3.05 -19.98 18.09
C PRO A 47 -1.63 -19.72 18.60
N ALA A 48 -1.38 -20.08 19.88
CA ALA A 48 -0.10 -19.80 20.53
C ALA A 48 1.11 -20.49 19.84
N ASP A 49 0.89 -21.65 19.23
CA ASP A 49 1.90 -22.39 18.48
C ASP A 49 2.20 -21.79 17.10
N GLU A 50 1.29 -20.98 16.56
CA GLU A 50 1.48 -20.27 15.29
C GLU A 50 2.14 -18.89 15.47
N LEU A 51 2.03 -18.27 16.65
CA LEU A 51 2.55 -16.93 16.93
C LEU A 51 4.04 -16.75 16.60
N ALA A 52 4.85 -17.80 16.80
CA ALA A 52 6.29 -17.74 16.58
C ALA A 52 6.69 -17.64 15.11
N SER A 53 5.84 -18.12 14.20
CA SER A 53 6.10 -18.21 12.75
C SER A 53 5.17 -17.32 11.91
N ALA A 54 4.18 -16.69 12.52
CA ALA A 54 3.24 -15.82 11.80
C ALA A 54 3.94 -14.55 11.30
N ASP A 55 3.77 -14.23 10.01
CA ASP A 55 4.22 -12.97 9.43
C ASP A 55 3.40 -11.79 9.93
N GLU A 56 2.12 -12.04 10.26
CA GLU A 56 1.16 -11.06 10.74
C GLU A 56 0.28 -11.66 11.83
N VAL A 57 -0.01 -10.88 12.86
CA VAL A 57 -0.98 -11.23 13.91
C VAL A 57 -1.92 -10.07 14.16
N SER A 58 -3.22 -10.32 14.06
CA SER A 58 -4.27 -9.34 14.28
C SER A 58 -4.73 -9.32 15.73
N TYR A 59 -5.02 -8.11 16.23
CA TYR A 59 -5.50 -7.88 17.59
C TYR A 59 -6.75 -7.01 17.60
N THR A 60 -7.69 -7.37 18.44
CA THR A 60 -8.93 -6.61 18.69
C THR A 60 -9.09 -6.32 20.16
N LYS A 61 -9.91 -5.31 20.48
CA LYS A 61 -10.27 -4.99 21.86
C LYS A 61 -11.78 -4.95 22.02
N LYS A 62 -12.31 -5.74 22.95
CA LYS A 62 -13.75 -5.80 23.20
C LYS A 62 -14.31 -4.42 23.56
N GLY A 63 -15.35 -4.00 22.83
CA GLY A 63 -16.01 -2.72 23.03
C GLY A 63 -15.26 -1.50 22.46
N SER A 64 -14.25 -1.74 21.62
CA SER A 64 -13.51 -0.73 20.88
C SER A 64 -13.54 -1.06 19.39
N LEU A 65 -13.35 -0.04 18.55
CA LEU A 65 -13.12 -0.21 17.11
C LEU A 65 -11.63 -0.41 16.77
N LEU A 66 -10.79 -0.49 17.80
CA LEU A 66 -9.34 -0.65 17.61
C LEU A 66 -9.05 -2.03 17.04
N TYR A 67 -8.38 -2.04 15.89
CA TYR A 67 -7.87 -3.21 15.20
C TYR A 67 -6.41 -2.96 14.86
N ILE A 68 -5.52 -3.77 15.38
CA ILE A 68 -4.07 -3.65 15.18
C ILE A 68 -3.57 -4.89 14.47
N GLU A 69 -2.77 -4.71 13.44
CA GLU A 69 -2.01 -5.76 12.76
C GLU A 69 -0.53 -5.60 13.10
N LEU A 70 0.01 -6.60 13.78
CA LEU A 70 1.42 -6.66 14.15
C LEU A 70 2.17 -7.49 13.11
N HIS A 71 3.04 -6.86 12.35
CA HIS A 71 3.76 -7.45 11.24
C HIS A 71 5.22 -7.72 11.60
N ARG A 72 5.72 -8.92 11.29
CA ARG A 72 7.15 -9.22 11.14
C ARG A 72 7.62 -8.88 9.74
N HIS A 73 6.79 -9.23 8.76
CA HIS A 73 6.98 -8.96 7.36
C HIS A 73 5.78 -8.21 6.80
N LEU A 74 6.01 -7.20 5.98
CA LEU A 74 4.94 -6.37 5.40
C LEU A 74 4.15 -7.09 4.30
N PHE A 75 4.72 -8.16 3.76
CA PHE A 75 4.12 -8.97 2.71
C PHE A 75 4.24 -10.44 3.09
N ASP A 76 3.15 -11.17 2.92
CA ASP A 76 3.08 -12.59 3.25
C ASP A 76 4.04 -13.39 2.36
N SER A 77 4.97 -14.11 2.98
CA SER A 77 5.96 -14.94 2.30
C SER A 77 5.39 -16.22 1.68
N SER A 78 4.20 -16.65 2.12
CA SER A 78 3.52 -17.85 1.60
C SER A 78 2.75 -17.58 0.30
N GLU A 79 2.62 -16.32 -0.08
CA GLU A 79 1.89 -15.95 -1.28
C GLU A 79 2.78 -16.13 -2.52
N ASP A 80 2.24 -16.77 -3.57
CA ASP A 80 2.86 -17.00 -4.89
C ASP A 80 3.22 -15.71 -5.67
N ALA A 81 3.62 -14.65 -4.97
CA ALA A 81 4.24 -13.51 -5.61
C ALA A 81 5.67 -13.94 -6.00
N HIS A 82 5.96 -13.95 -7.27
CA HIS A 82 7.28 -14.29 -7.83
C HIS A 82 8.42 -13.43 -7.29
N ASP A 83 8.12 -12.39 -6.52
CA ASP A 83 9.08 -11.45 -5.97
C ASP A 83 8.86 -11.30 -4.46
N ASP A 84 9.88 -11.65 -3.68
CA ASP A 84 9.90 -11.35 -2.24
C ASP A 84 9.97 -9.83 -2.04
N LEU A 85 8.82 -9.20 -1.88
CA LEU A 85 8.73 -7.75 -1.66
C LEU A 85 9.36 -7.30 -0.34
N ASN A 86 9.52 -8.21 0.62
CA ASN A 86 10.07 -7.89 1.94
C ASN A 86 11.54 -7.48 1.87
N HIS A 87 12.29 -7.90 0.85
CA HIS A 87 13.70 -7.51 0.71
C HIS A 87 13.92 -6.00 0.64
N PHE A 88 12.92 -5.21 0.19
CA PHE A 88 13.00 -3.74 0.19
C PHE A 88 12.94 -3.14 1.60
N PHE A 89 12.50 -3.91 2.59
CA PHE A 89 12.16 -3.43 3.94
C PHE A 89 12.97 -4.10 5.05
N THR A 90 14.04 -4.86 4.74
CA THR A 90 14.82 -5.62 5.72
C THR A 90 15.73 -4.76 6.61
N ASP A 91 16.36 -3.73 6.05
CA ASP A 91 17.37 -2.92 6.74
C ASP A 91 16.92 -1.46 6.90
N ILE A 92 15.67 -1.24 7.25
CA ILE A 92 15.13 0.10 7.44
C ILE A 92 15.65 0.68 8.76
N ASN A 93 16.29 1.86 8.67
CA ASN A 93 16.56 2.67 9.84
C ASN A 93 15.36 3.58 10.10
N PRO A 94 14.54 3.31 11.13
CA PRO A 94 13.36 4.10 11.38
C PRO A 94 13.72 5.54 11.75
N VAL A 95 12.84 6.46 11.35
CA VAL A 95 12.95 7.88 11.70
C VAL A 95 11.88 8.25 12.72
N GLU A 96 12.20 9.13 13.65
CA GLU A 96 11.21 9.65 14.57
C GLU A 96 10.38 10.73 13.87
N THR A 97 9.08 10.53 13.84
CA THR A 97 8.11 11.46 13.26
C THR A 97 6.99 11.67 14.24
N ASP A 98 6.91 12.86 14.84
CA ASP A 98 5.84 13.25 15.79
C ASP A 98 5.61 12.25 16.95
N GLY A 99 6.70 11.71 17.52
CA GLY A 99 6.65 10.76 18.62
C GLY A 99 6.37 9.31 18.21
N PHE A 100 6.43 9.00 16.92
CA PHE A 100 6.35 7.64 16.38
C PHE A 100 7.64 7.28 15.65
N LEU A 101 8.03 6.02 15.73
CA LEU A 101 9.02 5.46 14.83
C LEU A 101 8.33 5.09 13.51
N ALA A 102 8.81 5.62 12.42
CA ALA A 102 8.24 5.44 11.09
C ALA A 102 9.33 5.00 10.10
N MET A 103 8.93 4.38 9.01
CA MET A 103 9.81 4.21 7.86
C MET A 103 10.21 5.58 7.31
N PRO A 104 11.44 5.74 6.78
CA PRO A 104 11.79 6.95 6.05
C PRO A 104 10.82 7.21 4.89
N PRO A 105 10.67 8.46 4.47
CA PRO A 105 9.65 8.84 3.46
C PRO A 105 9.70 8.05 2.16
N HIS A 106 10.89 7.73 1.67
CA HIS A 106 11.06 6.94 0.44
C HIS A 106 10.53 5.52 0.59
N GLU A 107 10.96 4.80 1.63
CA GLU A 107 10.55 3.42 1.91
C GLU A 107 9.05 3.36 2.23
N HIS A 108 8.51 4.38 2.87
CA HIS A 108 7.08 4.45 3.16
C HIS A 108 6.26 4.64 1.88
N LEU A 109 6.68 5.50 0.94
CA LEU A 109 6.01 5.63 -0.35
C LEU A 109 6.05 4.33 -1.15
N LEU A 110 7.22 3.68 -1.20
CA LEU A 110 7.35 2.37 -1.84
C LEU A 110 6.37 1.35 -1.21
N TYR A 111 6.29 1.31 0.12
CA TYR A 111 5.33 0.45 0.82
C TYR A 111 3.88 0.75 0.43
N LEU A 112 3.46 2.03 0.42
CA LEU A 112 2.10 2.41 0.03
C LEU A 112 1.76 1.95 -1.40
N ILE A 113 2.70 2.10 -2.33
CA ILE A 113 2.54 1.67 -3.73
C ILE A 113 2.41 0.15 -3.82
N LEU A 114 3.36 -0.59 -3.24
CA LEU A 114 3.39 -2.05 -3.35
C LEU A 114 2.21 -2.71 -2.62
N HIS A 115 1.83 -2.17 -1.47
CA HIS A 115 0.67 -2.61 -0.73
C HIS A 115 -0.63 -2.39 -1.54
N ALA A 116 -0.80 -1.22 -2.14
CA ALA A 116 -1.94 -0.94 -3.01
C ALA A 116 -1.94 -1.84 -4.26
N TYR A 117 -0.78 -2.05 -4.87
CA TYR A 117 -0.61 -2.92 -6.03
C TYR A 117 -0.99 -4.37 -5.72
N LYS A 118 -0.50 -4.92 -4.59
CA LYS A 118 -0.86 -6.26 -4.10
C LYS A 118 -2.39 -6.40 -3.96
N HIS A 119 -3.04 -5.46 -3.29
CA HIS A 119 -4.49 -5.48 -3.14
C HIS A 119 -5.22 -5.35 -4.47
N PHE A 120 -4.76 -4.46 -5.35
CA PHE A 120 -5.36 -4.28 -6.67
C PHE A 120 -5.38 -5.59 -7.47
N VAL A 121 -4.26 -6.29 -7.53
CA VAL A 121 -4.14 -7.56 -8.27
C VAL A 121 -5.03 -8.66 -7.68
N ARG A 122 -5.29 -8.65 -6.36
CA ARG A 122 -6.01 -9.73 -5.66
C ARG A 122 -7.50 -9.48 -5.45
N SER A 123 -7.83 -8.30 -4.96
CA SER A 123 -9.19 -8.01 -4.47
C SER A 123 -9.75 -6.68 -4.97
N GLY A 124 -8.92 -5.88 -5.65
CA GLY A 124 -9.23 -4.50 -6.00
C GLY A 124 -8.90 -3.54 -4.85
N ILE A 125 -8.92 -2.25 -5.17
CA ILE A 125 -8.62 -1.16 -4.24
C ILE A 125 -9.67 -0.07 -4.33
N GLY A 126 -9.71 0.81 -3.31
CA GLY A 126 -10.54 2.01 -3.33
C GLY A 126 -9.73 3.28 -3.60
N LEU A 127 -10.40 4.41 -3.73
CA LEU A 127 -9.76 5.71 -3.98
C LEU A 127 -8.81 6.16 -2.85
N ARG A 128 -9.02 5.68 -1.62
CA ARG A 128 -8.18 6.01 -0.47
C ARG A 128 -6.70 5.72 -0.71
N GLN A 129 -6.38 4.60 -1.35
CA GLN A 129 -5.00 4.22 -1.63
C GLN A 129 -4.31 5.24 -2.55
N PHE A 130 -5.02 5.76 -3.55
CA PHE A 130 -4.48 6.82 -4.41
C PHE A 130 -4.33 8.16 -3.66
N CYS A 131 -5.26 8.47 -2.75
CA CYS A 131 -5.12 9.63 -1.87
C CYS A 131 -3.88 9.50 -0.99
N ASP A 132 -3.69 8.36 -0.31
CA ASP A 132 -2.53 8.12 0.56
C ASP A 132 -1.21 8.26 -0.21
N ILE A 133 -1.10 7.63 -1.39
CA ILE A 133 0.08 7.70 -2.27
C ILE A 133 0.36 9.15 -2.70
N GLY A 134 -0.64 9.85 -3.21
CA GLY A 134 -0.48 11.23 -3.70
C GLY A 134 -0.16 12.23 -2.60
N LEU A 135 -0.84 12.15 -1.47
CA LEU A 135 -0.59 13.03 -0.32
C LEU A 135 0.82 12.81 0.25
N TRP A 136 1.27 11.55 0.34
CA TRP A 136 2.61 11.22 0.79
C TRP A 136 3.67 11.72 -0.19
N ALA A 137 3.50 11.45 -1.47
CA ALA A 137 4.38 11.93 -2.54
C ALA A 137 4.53 13.45 -2.53
N ARG A 138 3.42 14.17 -2.36
CA ARG A 138 3.42 15.64 -2.26
C ARG A 138 4.12 16.14 -1.00
N ALA A 139 3.84 15.55 0.16
CA ALA A 139 4.37 16.01 1.44
C ALA A 139 5.89 15.81 1.56
N TYR A 140 6.39 14.70 1.03
CA TYR A 140 7.79 14.29 1.17
C TYR A 140 8.55 14.29 -0.16
N HIS A 141 8.10 15.09 -1.12
CA HIS A 141 8.60 15.10 -2.49
C HIS A 141 10.14 15.20 -2.60
N VAL A 142 10.75 16.04 -1.78
CA VAL A 142 12.20 16.28 -1.78
C VAL A 142 13.02 15.21 -1.08
N GLU A 143 12.37 14.36 -0.29
CA GLU A 143 13.01 13.26 0.46
C GLU A 143 12.91 11.92 -0.28
N ILE A 144 12.15 11.88 -1.38
CA ILE A 144 11.96 10.70 -2.20
C ILE A 144 13.04 10.65 -3.28
N ASP A 145 13.77 9.55 -3.37
CA ASP A 145 14.62 9.25 -4.52
C ASP A 145 13.74 8.65 -5.63
N TRP A 146 13.28 9.52 -6.53
CA TRP A 146 12.32 9.17 -7.59
C TRP A 146 12.89 8.18 -8.61
N GLN A 147 14.19 8.24 -8.89
CA GLN A 147 14.83 7.29 -9.79
C GLN A 147 14.90 5.89 -9.16
N ARG A 148 15.36 5.80 -7.92
CA ARG A 148 15.40 4.56 -7.15
C ARG A 148 14.00 3.96 -6.99
N LEU A 149 12.99 4.78 -6.70
CA LEU A 149 11.60 4.36 -6.59
C LEU A 149 11.12 3.71 -7.90
N HIS A 150 11.47 4.30 -9.04
CA HIS A 150 11.12 3.74 -10.34
C HIS A 150 11.79 2.38 -10.56
N GLU A 151 13.08 2.28 -10.33
CA GLU A 151 13.84 1.04 -10.47
C GLU A 151 13.29 -0.08 -9.58
N GLN A 152 12.94 0.24 -8.35
CA GLN A 152 12.31 -0.70 -7.41
C GLN A 152 10.93 -1.16 -7.91
N CYS A 153 10.09 -0.24 -8.36
CA CYS A 153 8.78 -0.57 -8.92
C CYS A 153 8.88 -1.37 -10.23
N GLU A 154 9.87 -1.05 -11.10
CA GLU A 154 10.09 -1.83 -12.33
C GLU A 154 10.53 -3.26 -12.03
N SER A 155 11.38 -3.46 -11.03
CA SER A 155 11.89 -4.79 -10.67
C SER A 155 10.80 -5.76 -10.24
N VAL A 156 9.67 -5.25 -9.75
CA VAL A 156 8.50 -6.03 -9.29
C VAL A 156 7.24 -5.77 -10.14
N HIS A 157 7.41 -5.22 -11.34
CA HIS A 157 6.34 -4.95 -12.30
C HIS A 157 5.23 -3.99 -11.82
N ALA A 158 5.50 -3.18 -10.79
CA ALA A 158 4.57 -2.23 -10.22
C ALA A 158 4.66 -0.80 -10.80
N ALA A 159 5.67 -0.49 -11.64
CA ALA A 159 5.92 0.88 -12.10
C ALA A 159 4.75 1.48 -12.89
N THR A 160 4.08 0.69 -13.75
CA THR A 160 2.91 1.16 -14.49
C THR A 160 1.74 1.49 -13.57
N PHE A 161 1.51 0.67 -12.54
CA PHE A 161 0.50 0.93 -11.53
C PHE A 161 0.82 2.18 -10.71
N ALA A 162 2.07 2.36 -10.30
CA ALA A 162 2.52 3.53 -9.56
C ALA A 162 2.35 4.83 -10.36
N ALA A 163 2.75 4.83 -11.64
CA ALA A 163 2.56 5.97 -12.54
C ALA A 163 1.07 6.31 -12.70
N ALA A 164 0.21 5.30 -12.86
CA ALA A 164 -1.24 5.51 -12.92
C ALA A 164 -1.80 6.05 -11.59
N ALA A 165 -1.29 5.59 -10.45
CA ALA A 165 -1.70 6.08 -9.13
C ALA A 165 -1.34 7.56 -8.95
N PHE A 166 -0.15 7.99 -9.37
CA PHE A 166 0.25 9.39 -9.34
C PHE A 166 -0.62 10.26 -10.26
N CYS A 167 -0.89 9.80 -11.49
CA CYS A 167 -1.80 10.47 -12.41
C CYS A 167 -3.20 10.63 -11.82
N ILE A 168 -3.77 9.56 -11.25
CA ILE A 168 -5.10 9.62 -10.62
C ILE A 168 -5.10 10.61 -9.46
N ALA A 169 -4.06 10.61 -8.62
CA ALA A 169 -3.93 11.55 -7.52
C ALA A 169 -3.92 13.00 -7.99
N GLY A 170 -3.15 13.34 -9.03
CA GLY A 170 -3.06 14.68 -9.59
C GLY A 170 -4.32 15.08 -10.34
N ASP A 171 -4.67 14.34 -11.39
CA ASP A 171 -5.68 14.77 -12.37
C ASP A 171 -7.12 14.63 -11.89
N TYR A 172 -7.41 13.63 -11.04
CA TYR A 172 -8.77 13.32 -10.60
C TYR A 172 -9.05 13.64 -9.12
N LEU A 173 -8.01 13.63 -8.26
CA LEU A 173 -8.18 13.90 -6.84
C LEU A 173 -7.64 15.28 -6.42
N GLY A 174 -7.05 16.05 -7.35
CA GLY A 174 -6.55 17.39 -7.09
C GLY A 174 -5.34 17.45 -6.13
N ILE A 175 -4.58 16.36 -6.05
CA ILE A 175 -3.37 16.27 -5.23
C ILE A 175 -2.16 16.54 -6.13
N GLU A 176 -2.00 17.81 -6.49
CA GLU A 176 -0.95 18.24 -7.42
C GLU A 176 0.43 18.22 -6.77
N PHE A 177 1.42 17.71 -7.48
CA PHE A 177 2.86 17.76 -7.18
C PHE A 177 3.65 17.52 -8.47
N ASP A 178 4.88 18.02 -8.52
CA ASP A 178 5.73 17.85 -9.70
C ASP A 178 6.27 16.42 -9.75
N LEU A 179 5.97 15.68 -10.81
CA LEU A 179 6.53 14.35 -11.05
C LEU A 179 7.77 14.48 -11.93
N PRO A 180 8.95 14.11 -11.44
CA PRO A 180 10.15 14.10 -12.26
C PRO A 180 10.16 12.89 -13.22
N ALA A 181 10.98 12.97 -14.27
CA ALA A 181 11.25 11.79 -15.08
C ALA A 181 11.78 10.64 -14.20
N PRO A 182 11.41 9.38 -14.47
CA PRO A 182 10.63 8.90 -15.62
C PRO A 182 9.11 8.83 -15.39
N TRP A 183 8.60 9.48 -14.33
CA TRP A 183 7.19 9.42 -13.94
C TRP A 183 6.28 10.41 -14.68
N ASP A 184 6.87 11.39 -15.38
CA ASP A 184 6.20 12.49 -16.08
C ASP A 184 5.54 12.10 -17.41
N GLY A 185 5.52 10.82 -17.75
CA GLY A 185 4.91 10.30 -18.96
C GLY A 185 3.39 10.29 -18.94
N SER A 186 2.76 10.63 -20.06
CA SER A 186 1.30 10.48 -20.24
C SER A 186 0.89 9.00 -20.19
N ILE A 187 -0.14 8.71 -19.41
CA ILE A 187 -0.70 7.35 -19.25
C ILE A 187 -2.22 7.44 -19.26
N ASP A 188 -2.88 6.48 -19.94
CA ASP A 188 -4.34 6.35 -19.88
C ASP A 188 -4.73 5.62 -18.60
N VAL A 189 -5.31 6.35 -17.65
CA VAL A 189 -5.71 5.84 -16.34
C VAL A 189 -7.19 5.46 -16.24
N GLU A 190 -7.98 5.76 -17.27
CA GLU A 190 -9.43 5.51 -17.27
C GLU A 190 -9.79 4.06 -16.91
N PRO A 191 -9.09 3.02 -17.44
CA PRO A 191 -9.40 1.63 -17.07
C PRO A 191 -9.22 1.36 -15.59
N LEU A 192 -8.13 1.87 -14.98
CA LEU A 192 -7.84 1.69 -13.55
C LEU A 192 -8.82 2.46 -12.67
N LEU A 193 -9.12 3.70 -13.05
CA LEU A 193 -10.07 4.55 -12.33
C LEU A 193 -11.47 3.93 -12.36
N HIS A 194 -11.92 3.48 -13.52
CA HIS A 194 -13.22 2.81 -13.66
C HIS A 194 -13.30 1.54 -12.79
N ASP A 195 -12.27 0.68 -12.83
CA ASP A 195 -12.23 -0.55 -12.02
C ASP A 195 -12.29 -0.23 -10.52
N THR A 196 -11.54 0.79 -10.09
CA THR A 196 -11.52 1.26 -8.69
C THR A 196 -12.90 1.78 -8.26
N LEU A 197 -13.55 2.60 -9.07
CA LEU A 197 -14.89 3.15 -8.76
C LEU A 197 -15.96 2.06 -8.71
N CYS A 198 -15.89 1.05 -9.57
CA CYS A 198 -16.79 -0.10 -9.55
C CYS A 198 -16.56 -1.00 -8.33
N GLY A 199 -15.37 -0.99 -7.76
CA GLY A 199 -14.99 -1.81 -6.61
C GLY A 199 -15.47 -1.32 -5.25
N GLY A 200 -15.91 -0.06 -5.16
CA GLY A 200 -16.28 0.56 -3.88
C GLY A 200 -15.09 0.89 -2.99
N VAL A 201 -15.35 1.19 -1.71
CA VAL A 201 -14.34 1.74 -0.78
C VAL A 201 -13.20 0.75 -0.47
N TYR A 202 -13.50 -0.55 -0.44
CA TYR A 202 -12.56 -1.60 -0.02
C TYR A 202 -12.22 -2.61 -1.13
N GLY A 203 -12.69 -2.40 -2.35
CA GLY A 203 -12.62 -3.42 -3.40
C GLY A 203 -13.71 -4.50 -3.22
N SER A 204 -13.64 -5.55 -4.01
CA SER A 204 -14.56 -6.70 -3.93
C SER A 204 -13.75 -8.00 -3.92
N ASN A 205 -14.11 -8.93 -3.04
CA ASN A 205 -13.54 -10.30 -2.97
C ASN A 205 -14.10 -11.23 -4.06
N ASP A 206 -14.64 -10.71 -5.14
CA ASP A 206 -15.18 -11.50 -6.24
C ASP A 206 -14.03 -12.04 -7.11
N LEU A 207 -13.97 -13.36 -7.29
CA LEU A 207 -12.97 -14.03 -8.13
C LEU A 207 -12.95 -13.54 -9.59
N THR A 208 -14.06 -12.99 -10.07
CA THR A 208 -14.14 -12.40 -11.41
C THR A 208 -13.25 -11.15 -11.53
N ARG A 209 -12.92 -10.49 -10.42
CA ARG A 209 -12.07 -9.29 -10.40
C ARG A 209 -10.58 -9.57 -10.60
N LEU A 210 -10.07 -10.72 -10.22
CA LEU A 210 -8.68 -11.11 -10.53
C LEU A 210 -8.40 -11.04 -12.03
N HIS A 211 -9.36 -11.50 -12.83
CA HIS A 211 -9.26 -11.40 -14.28
C HIS A 211 -9.40 -9.94 -14.77
N SER A 212 -10.32 -9.19 -14.20
CA SER A 212 -10.53 -7.77 -14.51
C SER A 212 -9.28 -6.94 -14.23
N SER A 213 -8.66 -7.09 -13.08
CA SER A 213 -7.44 -6.35 -12.70
C SER A 213 -6.29 -6.60 -13.69
N THR A 214 -6.10 -7.85 -14.14
CA THR A 214 -5.10 -8.18 -15.16
C THR A 214 -5.39 -7.51 -16.51
N VAL A 215 -6.66 -7.52 -16.94
CA VAL A 215 -7.08 -6.86 -18.18
C VAL A 215 -6.87 -5.34 -18.06
N THR A 216 -7.24 -4.75 -16.93
CA THR A 216 -7.06 -3.33 -16.64
C THR A 216 -5.59 -2.92 -16.70
N LEU A 217 -4.69 -3.66 -16.04
CA LEU A 217 -3.24 -3.39 -16.11
C LEU A 217 -2.69 -3.49 -17.52
N ASN A 218 -3.14 -4.47 -18.30
CA ASN A 218 -2.71 -4.62 -19.69
C ASN A 218 -3.21 -3.46 -20.56
N ALA A 219 -4.41 -2.95 -20.33
CA ALA A 219 -4.94 -1.77 -21.02
C ALA A 219 -4.12 -0.51 -20.70
N VAL A 220 -3.78 -0.30 -19.42
CA VAL A 220 -2.92 0.81 -19.00
C VAL A 220 -1.52 0.69 -19.59
N LYS A 221 -0.91 -0.51 -19.61
CA LYS A 221 0.40 -0.77 -20.26
C LYS A 221 0.37 -0.48 -21.75
N ALA A 222 -0.68 -0.92 -22.45
CA ALA A 222 -0.82 -0.70 -23.88
C ALA A 222 -0.93 0.80 -24.23
N SER A 223 -1.56 1.61 -23.40
CA SER A 223 -1.64 3.06 -23.60
C SER A 223 -0.27 3.73 -23.52
N ARG A 224 0.60 3.26 -22.62
CA ARG A 224 1.96 3.80 -22.42
C ARG A 224 2.90 3.46 -23.57
N THR A 225 2.74 2.29 -24.19
CA THR A 225 3.58 1.85 -25.33
C THR A 225 3.06 2.31 -26.70
N GLY A 226 1.89 2.95 -26.75
CA GLY A 226 1.24 3.32 -28.02
C GLY A 226 0.70 2.13 -28.82
N GLU A 227 0.75 0.93 -28.27
CA GLU A 227 0.15 -0.27 -28.87
C GLU A 227 -1.37 -0.25 -28.66
N LYS A 228 -2.13 -0.25 -29.76
CA LYS A 228 -3.59 -0.40 -29.66
C LYS A 228 -3.91 -1.78 -29.10
N SER A 229 -4.53 -1.82 -27.92
CA SER A 229 -5.02 -3.04 -27.33
C SER A 229 -5.93 -3.80 -28.32
N SER A 230 -5.53 -5.02 -28.70
CA SER A 230 -6.32 -5.93 -29.53
C SER A 230 -7.38 -6.69 -28.73
N VAL A 231 -7.78 -6.19 -27.57
CA VAL A 231 -8.72 -6.83 -26.64
C VAL A 231 -10.13 -6.28 -26.83
N LEU A 232 -10.66 -6.38 -28.05
CA LEU A 232 -12.10 -6.33 -28.32
C LEU A 232 -12.41 -7.23 -29.50
N ARG A 233 -12.57 -8.52 -29.23
CA ARG A 233 -13.43 -9.44 -30.00
C ARG A 233 -13.99 -10.52 -29.07
#